data_484f032df3c76fe6413f1d9126680684
#
_entry.id   484f032df3c76fe6413f1d9126680684
#
_cell.length_a   1.000
_cell.length_b   1.000
_cell.length_c   1.000
_cell.angle_alpha   90.00
_cell.angle_beta   90.00
_cell.angle_gamma   90.00
#
_symmetry.space_group_name_H-M   'P 1'
#
loop_
_entity.id
_entity.type
_entity.pdbx_description
1 polymer ?
#
loop_
_entity_poly.entity_id
_entity_poly.type
_entity_poly.pdbx_seq_one_letter_code
_entity_poly.pdbx_strand_id
1 'polypeptide(L)'
;MTPPINRIDLERVLLALPPETQDPFPNLANLTAIELLKRRVWISAQLKSLEQERKAIDLEIEETYSIAELKFGIAISGGWIMKSNTRTSWEYTAEVIEEIKAIQRQAQQSGLANEIRTTHLRLLQHYT
;
A
#
# COMPACT_ATOMS: atom_id res chain seq x y z
N MET A 1 13.73 -20.62 -5.80
CA MET A 1 13.52 -19.77 -4.62
C MET A 1 12.08 -19.85 -4.16
N THR A 2 11.87 -20.02 -2.89
CA THR A 2 10.53 -20.15 -2.34
C THR A 2 10.02 -18.78 -1.88
N PRO A 3 8.86 -18.35 -2.36
CA PRO A 3 8.28 -17.09 -1.89
C PRO A 3 7.84 -17.18 -0.42
N PRO A 4 7.81 -16.04 0.29
CA PRO A 4 7.45 -16.02 1.71
C PRO A 4 5.96 -16.21 2.00
N ILE A 5 5.11 -16.10 1.00
CA ILE A 5 3.65 -16.25 1.14
C ILE A 5 3.23 -17.68 0.88
N ASN A 6 1.94 -17.97 1.02
CA ASN A 6 1.42 -19.30 0.80
C ASN A 6 1.81 -19.82 -0.58
N ARG A 7 2.67 -20.81 -0.59
CA ARG A 7 3.25 -21.35 -1.82
C ARG A 7 2.19 -21.96 -2.74
N ILE A 8 1.20 -22.65 -2.17
CA ILE A 8 0.16 -23.30 -2.96
C ILE A 8 -0.68 -22.28 -3.71
N ASP A 9 -1.07 -21.20 -3.05
CA ASP A 9 -1.86 -20.15 -3.66
C ASP A 9 -1.05 -19.39 -4.71
N LEU A 10 0.21 -19.11 -4.42
CA LEU A 10 1.10 -18.46 -5.37
C LEU A 10 1.30 -19.31 -6.63
N GLU A 11 1.57 -20.60 -6.45
CA GLU A 11 1.74 -21.53 -7.59
C GLU A 11 0.49 -21.57 -8.44
N ARG A 12 -0.68 -21.57 -7.83
CA ARG A 12 -1.96 -21.57 -8.54
C ARG A 12 -2.12 -20.31 -9.39
N VAL A 13 -1.77 -19.16 -8.85
CA VAL A 13 -1.82 -17.89 -9.57
C VAL A 13 -0.83 -17.89 -10.73
N LEU A 14 0.40 -18.33 -10.48
CA LEU A 14 1.43 -18.38 -11.52
C LEU A 14 1.07 -19.33 -12.65
N LEU A 15 0.47 -20.48 -12.33
CA LEU A 15 0.05 -21.44 -13.36
C LEU A 15 -1.10 -20.91 -14.22
N ALA A 16 -1.90 -19.99 -13.69
CA ALA A 16 -2.98 -19.35 -14.42
C ALA A 16 -2.49 -18.24 -15.36
N LEU A 17 -1.24 -17.83 -15.26
CA LEU A 17 -0.65 -16.78 -16.08
C LEU A 17 0.13 -17.38 -17.25
N PRO A 18 0.30 -16.62 -18.35
CA PRO A 18 1.23 -17.02 -19.40
C PRO A 18 2.64 -17.21 -18.84
N PRO A 19 3.46 -18.14 -19.38
CA PRO A 19 4.79 -18.43 -18.86
C PRO A 19 5.69 -17.20 -18.69
N GLU A 20 5.60 -16.24 -19.59
CA GLU A 20 6.41 -15.02 -19.57
C GLU A 20 6.06 -14.09 -18.41
N THR A 21 4.88 -14.26 -17.79
CA THR A 21 4.46 -13.44 -16.65
C THR A 21 4.67 -14.13 -15.30
N GLN A 22 5.15 -15.36 -15.31
CA GLN A 22 5.46 -16.11 -14.10
C GLN A 22 6.79 -15.68 -13.47
N ASP A 23 7.60 -14.97 -14.24
CA ASP A 23 8.87 -14.43 -13.77
C ASP A 23 8.61 -13.40 -12.68
N PRO A 24 9.26 -13.50 -11.49
CA PRO A 24 9.09 -12.53 -10.40
C PRO A 24 9.39 -11.09 -10.81
N PHE A 25 10.35 -10.90 -11.70
CA PHE A 25 10.66 -9.57 -12.19
C PHE A 25 11.08 -9.66 -13.66
N PRO A 26 10.12 -9.72 -14.56
CA PRO A 26 10.42 -9.86 -15.99
C PRO A 26 11.10 -8.62 -16.55
N ASN A 27 11.77 -8.78 -17.67
CA ASN A 27 12.31 -7.64 -18.39
C ASN A 27 11.15 -6.87 -19.04
N LEU A 28 10.82 -5.73 -18.43
CA LEU A 28 9.65 -4.94 -18.83
C LEU A 28 9.74 -4.43 -20.27
N ALA A 29 10.95 -4.18 -20.76
CA ALA A 29 11.14 -3.70 -22.13
C ALA A 29 10.75 -4.75 -23.18
N ASN A 30 10.73 -6.03 -22.82
CA ASN A 30 10.36 -7.12 -23.73
C ASN A 30 8.88 -7.46 -23.70
N LEU A 31 8.10 -6.81 -22.84
CA LEU A 31 6.67 -7.04 -22.73
C LEU A 31 5.90 -6.20 -23.73
N THR A 32 4.87 -6.77 -24.32
CA THR A 32 3.94 -5.99 -25.15
C THR A 32 3.08 -5.09 -24.26
N ALA A 33 2.40 -4.13 -24.88
CA ALA A 33 1.53 -3.22 -24.13
C ALA A 33 0.44 -3.99 -23.35
N ILE A 34 -0.14 -5.01 -23.95
CA ILE A 34 -1.15 -5.84 -23.28
C ILE A 34 -0.55 -6.60 -22.10
N GLU A 35 0.65 -7.15 -22.27
CA GLU A 35 1.33 -7.86 -21.20
C GLU A 35 1.68 -6.95 -20.02
N LEU A 36 2.07 -5.72 -20.31
CA LEU A 36 2.33 -4.72 -19.25
C LEU A 36 1.06 -4.44 -18.44
N LEU A 37 -0.07 -4.26 -19.12
CA LEU A 37 -1.35 -3.99 -18.45
C LEU A 37 -1.78 -5.19 -17.61
N LYS A 38 -1.68 -6.39 -18.14
CA LYS A 38 -2.02 -7.63 -17.42
C LYS A 38 -1.12 -7.80 -16.18
N ARG A 39 0.17 -7.53 -16.32
CA ARG A 39 1.11 -7.61 -15.20
C ARG A 39 0.75 -6.62 -14.11
N ARG A 40 0.38 -5.40 -14.50
CA ARG A 40 -0.04 -4.36 -13.55
C ARG A 40 -1.29 -4.78 -12.75
N VAL A 41 -2.27 -5.38 -13.42
CA VAL A 41 -3.47 -5.91 -12.76
C VAL A 41 -3.12 -7.01 -11.78
N TRP A 42 -2.27 -7.96 -12.20
CA TRP A 42 -1.84 -9.05 -11.34
C TRP A 42 -1.14 -8.54 -10.08
N ILE A 43 -0.22 -7.59 -10.24
CA ILE A 43 0.49 -6.99 -9.10
C ILE A 43 -0.49 -6.30 -8.14
N SER A 44 -1.45 -5.57 -8.66
CA SER A 44 -2.47 -4.90 -7.83
C SER A 44 -3.28 -5.90 -7.02
N ALA A 45 -3.65 -7.03 -7.62
CA ALA A 45 -4.37 -8.08 -6.91
C ALA A 45 -3.52 -8.69 -5.79
N GLN A 46 -2.23 -8.92 -6.06
CA GLN A 46 -1.31 -9.45 -5.06
C GLN A 46 -1.12 -8.48 -3.90
N LEU A 47 -0.95 -7.21 -4.19
CA LEU A 47 -0.80 -6.19 -3.15
C LEU A 47 -2.02 -6.11 -2.25
N LYS A 48 -3.21 -6.19 -2.84
CA LYS A 48 -4.46 -6.17 -2.08
C LYS A 48 -4.57 -7.38 -1.15
N SER A 49 -4.24 -8.55 -1.65
CA SER A 49 -4.27 -9.78 -0.88
C SER A 49 -3.28 -9.74 0.29
N LEU A 50 -2.06 -9.31 0.02
CA LEU A 50 -1.02 -9.18 1.03
C LEU A 50 -1.38 -8.13 2.09
N GLU A 51 -1.99 -7.04 1.69
CA GLU A 51 -2.45 -6.00 2.60
C GLU A 51 -3.53 -6.52 3.55
N GLN A 52 -4.47 -7.31 3.04
CA GLN A 52 -5.51 -7.92 3.87
C GLN A 52 -4.90 -8.90 4.87
N GLU A 53 -3.95 -9.72 4.43
CA GLU A 53 -3.25 -10.65 5.31
C GLU A 53 -2.48 -9.92 6.39
N ARG A 54 -1.77 -8.85 6.04
CA ARG A 54 -1.03 -8.03 6.98
C ARG A 54 -1.93 -7.48 8.08
N LYS A 55 -3.09 -6.95 7.70
CA LYS A 55 -4.05 -6.41 8.67
C LYS A 55 -4.57 -7.48 9.62
N ALA A 56 -4.84 -8.67 9.11
CA ALA A 56 -5.27 -9.78 9.94
C ALA A 56 -4.17 -10.21 10.91
N ILE A 57 -2.94 -10.27 10.45
CA ILE A 57 -1.78 -10.60 11.28
C ILE A 57 -1.58 -9.55 12.38
N ASP A 58 -1.69 -8.27 12.03
CA ASP A 58 -1.52 -7.19 13.00
C ASP A 58 -2.54 -7.29 14.14
N LEU A 59 -3.78 -7.65 13.82
CA LEU A 59 -4.81 -7.87 14.85
C LEU A 59 -4.45 -9.03 15.78
N GLU A 60 -3.94 -10.12 15.23
CA GLU A 60 -3.50 -11.26 16.03
C GLU A 60 -2.29 -10.91 16.92
N ILE A 61 -1.38 -10.10 16.42
CA ILE A 61 -0.24 -9.61 17.18
C ILE A 61 -0.72 -8.76 18.35
N GLU A 62 -1.66 -7.86 18.12
CA GLU A 62 -2.21 -6.99 19.15
C GLU A 62 -2.93 -7.80 20.25
N GLU A 63 -3.53 -8.93 19.91
CA GLU A 63 -4.16 -9.82 20.89
C GLU A 63 -3.14 -10.69 21.63
N THR A 64 -2.01 -10.99 21.02
CA THR A 64 -1.00 -11.88 21.58
C THR A 64 -0.08 -11.16 22.56
N TYR A 65 0.26 -9.93 22.29
CA TYR A 65 1.22 -9.15 23.07
C TYR A 65 0.54 -8.00 23.81
N SER A 66 1.09 -7.62 24.96
CA SER A 66 0.56 -6.51 25.73
C SER A 66 0.93 -5.17 25.08
N ILE A 67 0.20 -4.12 25.46
CA ILE A 67 0.49 -2.75 24.99
C ILE A 67 1.90 -2.35 25.37
N ALA A 68 2.34 -2.70 26.59
CA ALA A 68 3.68 -2.37 27.06
C ALA A 68 4.76 -3.09 26.25
N GLU A 69 4.56 -4.36 25.93
CA GLU A 69 5.50 -5.12 25.12
C GLU A 69 5.64 -4.52 23.71
N LEU A 70 4.53 -4.15 23.09
CA LEU A 70 4.54 -3.55 21.77
C LEU A 70 5.17 -2.14 21.78
N LYS A 71 4.98 -1.38 22.84
CA LYS A 71 5.65 -0.07 22.98
C LYS A 71 7.15 -0.21 23.15
N PHE A 72 7.58 -1.18 23.91
CA PHE A 72 9.00 -1.46 24.13
C PHE A 72 9.67 -1.97 22.87
N GLY A 73 8.94 -2.79 22.13
CA GLY A 73 9.44 -3.44 20.92
C GLY A 73 9.76 -4.90 21.13
N ILE A 74 9.36 -5.72 20.17
CA ILE A 74 9.59 -7.16 20.17
C ILE A 74 10.63 -7.48 19.13
N ALA A 75 11.78 -7.98 19.56
CA ALA A 75 12.87 -8.33 18.66
C ALA A 75 12.53 -9.63 17.92
N ILE A 76 12.73 -9.59 16.62
CA ILE A 76 12.52 -10.72 15.72
C ILE A 76 13.85 -11.03 15.04
N SER A 77 14.06 -12.28 14.67
CA SER A 77 15.28 -12.69 13.97
C SER A 77 15.47 -11.86 12.68
N GLY A 78 16.71 -11.64 12.31
CA GLY A 78 17.04 -10.87 11.12
C GLY A 78 17.09 -9.36 11.33
N GLY A 79 17.12 -8.90 12.57
CA GLY A 79 17.22 -7.46 12.88
C GLY A 79 15.90 -6.72 12.84
N TRP A 80 14.79 -7.43 12.70
CA TRP A 80 13.47 -6.80 12.72
C TRP A 80 12.98 -6.56 14.14
N ILE A 81 12.24 -5.49 14.33
CA ILE A 81 11.60 -5.16 15.60
C ILE A 81 10.14 -4.82 15.31
N MET A 82 9.22 -5.51 16.00
CA MET A 82 7.80 -5.17 15.95
C MET A 82 7.52 -4.17 17.08
N LYS A 83 7.02 -3.01 16.73
CA LYS A 83 6.79 -1.95 17.71
C LYS A 83 5.52 -1.19 17.35
N SER A 84 4.69 -0.89 18.36
CA SER A 84 3.54 -0.05 18.14
C SER A 84 3.96 1.41 18.05
N ASN A 85 3.27 2.14 17.19
CA ASN A 85 3.51 3.57 17.00
C ASN A 85 2.18 4.30 17.09
N THR A 86 2.11 5.29 17.97
CA THR A 86 0.90 6.08 18.15
C THR A 86 1.05 7.40 17.40
N ARG A 87 0.09 7.67 16.53
CA ARG A 87 0.06 8.91 15.77
C ARG A 87 -1.06 9.78 16.30
N THR A 88 -0.73 11.02 16.66
CA THR A 88 -1.73 11.99 17.06
C THR A 88 -2.27 12.71 15.83
N SER A 89 -3.57 12.77 15.71
CA SER A 89 -4.25 13.53 14.67
C SER A 89 -5.26 14.47 15.33
N TRP A 90 -5.66 15.49 14.61
CA TRP A 90 -6.55 16.52 15.11
C TRP A 90 -7.78 16.63 14.23
N GLU A 91 -8.94 16.63 14.86
CA GLU A 91 -10.19 16.97 14.18
C GLU A 91 -10.53 18.41 14.53
N TYR A 92 -10.77 19.21 13.50
CA TYR A 92 -11.10 20.61 13.67
C TYR A 92 -12.59 20.84 13.50
N THR A 93 -13.12 21.86 14.18
CA THR A 93 -14.51 22.25 14.00
C THR A 93 -14.74 22.78 12.58
N ALA A 94 -15.99 22.78 12.13
CA ALA A 94 -16.33 23.27 10.80
C ALA A 94 -15.87 24.72 10.59
N GLU A 95 -15.97 25.55 11.62
CA GLU A 95 -15.54 26.95 11.57
C GLU A 95 -14.04 27.06 11.30
N VAL A 96 -13.23 26.27 12.02
CA VAL A 96 -11.77 26.28 11.83
C VAL A 96 -11.41 25.75 10.45
N ILE A 97 -12.09 24.71 9.98
CA ILE A 97 -11.87 24.17 8.64
C ILE A 97 -12.12 25.23 7.58
N GLU A 98 -13.20 26.01 7.71
CA GLU A 98 -13.52 27.08 6.78
C GLU A 98 -12.48 28.19 6.80
N GLU A 99 -11.97 28.55 7.96
CA GLU A 99 -10.89 29.53 8.08
C GLU A 99 -9.61 29.05 7.41
N ILE A 100 -9.25 27.77 7.62
CA ILE A 100 -8.08 27.18 6.95
C ILE A 100 -8.23 27.22 5.45
N LYS A 101 -9.40 26.84 4.93
CA LYS A 101 -9.68 26.87 3.49
C LYS A 101 -9.60 28.29 2.93
N ALA A 102 -10.09 29.28 3.67
CA ALA A 102 -10.01 30.67 3.26
C ALA A 102 -8.57 31.17 3.15
N ILE A 103 -7.74 30.81 4.12
CA ILE A 103 -6.31 31.14 4.12
C ILE A 103 -5.61 30.48 2.93
N GLN A 104 -5.92 29.21 2.66
CA GLN A 104 -5.34 28.48 1.54
C GLN A 104 -5.71 29.11 0.20
N ARG A 105 -6.99 29.47 0.01
CA ARG A 105 -7.45 30.13 -1.21
C ARG A 105 -6.76 31.48 -1.43
N GLN A 106 -6.62 32.25 -0.35
CA GLN A 106 -5.96 33.54 -0.42
C GLN A 106 -4.48 33.38 -0.80
N ALA A 107 -3.78 32.42 -0.21
CA ALA A 107 -2.39 32.13 -0.54
C ALA A 107 -2.23 31.71 -2.01
N GLN A 108 -3.15 30.91 -2.53
CA GLN A 108 -3.13 30.48 -3.92
C GLN A 108 -3.33 31.66 -4.87
N GLN A 109 -4.23 32.58 -4.54
CA GLN A 109 -4.53 33.74 -5.37
C GLN A 109 -3.45 34.82 -5.32
N SER A 110 -2.78 34.95 -4.19
CA SER A 110 -1.77 36.00 -3.97
C SER A 110 -0.35 35.59 -4.33
N GLY A 111 -0.15 34.34 -4.78
CA GLY A 111 1.17 33.84 -5.15
C GLY A 111 2.03 33.41 -3.97
N LEU A 112 1.45 33.25 -2.78
CA LEU A 112 2.15 32.72 -1.63
C LEU A 112 2.20 31.19 -1.61
N ALA A 113 1.49 30.55 -2.54
CA ALA A 113 1.50 29.10 -2.71
C ALA A 113 1.84 28.77 -4.17
N ASN A 114 2.60 27.71 -4.38
CA ASN A 114 2.94 27.22 -5.71
C ASN A 114 2.12 25.98 -6.02
N GLU A 115 1.59 25.94 -7.24
CA GLU A 115 0.89 24.77 -7.72
C GLU A 115 1.91 23.70 -8.08
N ILE A 116 1.73 22.50 -7.51
CA ILE A 116 2.55 21.34 -7.83
C ILE A 116 1.62 20.28 -8.40
N ARG A 117 1.94 19.82 -9.60
CA ARG A 117 1.16 18.75 -10.25
C ARG A 117 1.99 17.49 -10.33
N THR A 118 1.41 16.40 -9.87
CA THR A 118 1.99 15.07 -10.02
C THR A 118 0.98 14.18 -10.71
N THR A 119 1.46 13.29 -11.56
CA THR A 119 0.61 12.38 -12.31
C THR A 119 0.90 10.95 -11.88
N HIS A 120 -0.15 10.21 -11.56
CA HIS A 120 -0.05 8.80 -11.24
C HIS A 120 -0.94 7.98 -12.15
N LEU A 121 -0.51 6.76 -12.40
CA LEU A 121 -1.38 5.81 -13.07
C LEU A 121 -2.30 5.18 -12.05
N ARG A 122 -3.59 5.11 -12.39
CA ARG A 122 -4.62 4.47 -11.55
C ARG A 122 -5.22 3.31 -12.28
N LEU A 123 -5.41 2.23 -11.57
CA LEU A 123 -6.16 1.09 -12.07
C LEU A 123 -7.57 1.18 -11.51
N LEU A 124 -8.55 1.27 -12.41
CA LEU A 124 -9.95 1.40 -12.05
C LEU A 124 -10.70 0.16 -12.50
N GLN A 125 -11.64 -0.28 -11.67
CA GLN A 125 -12.52 -1.39 -11.98
C GLN A 125 -13.89 -0.83 -12.32
N HIS A 126 -14.39 -1.14 -13.52
CA HIS A 126 -15.70 -0.74 -13.97
C HIS A 126 -16.69 -1.91 -13.83
N TYR A 127 -17.81 -1.62 -13.22
CA TYR A 127 -18.93 -2.55 -13.11
C TYR A 127 -19.98 -2.14 -14.14
N THR A 128 -20.25 -3.00 -15.09
CA THR A 128 -21.27 -2.78 -16.08
C THR A 128 -22.55 -3.52 -15.73
#